data_1a986f54d100283fac06699ef84e0e65
#
_entry.id   1a986f54d100283fac06699ef84e0e65
#
_cell.length_a   1.000
_cell.length_b   1.000
_cell.length_c   1.000
_cell.angle_alpha   90.00
_cell.angle_beta   90.00
_cell.angle_gamma   90.00
#
_symmetry.space_group_name_H-M   'P 1'
#
loop_
_entity.id
_entity.type
_entity.pdbx_description
1 polymer ?
#
loop_
_entity_poly.entity_id
_entity_poly.type
_entity_poly.pdbx_seq_one_letter_code
_entity_poly.pdbx_strand_id
1 'polypeptide(L)'
;TTFIRYLINNFQKENRLKITEVTSPTFNLLNEYKIKQIKINHYDLFRIKNLEEIHNLGLFDNISNAITLVEWPQKIKPKPKNLIELNFEYGNDYKKRIVQIKGLNL
;
A
#
# COMPACT_ATOMS: atom_id res chain seq x y z
N THR A 1 -2.31 -5.73 -4.82
CA THR A 1 -3.69 -5.17 -4.74
C THR A 1 -4.63 -6.09 -3.96
N THR A 2 -4.51 -7.40 -4.12
CA THR A 2 -5.37 -8.36 -3.39
C THR A 2 -5.26 -8.20 -1.88
N PHE A 3 -4.04 -8.11 -1.36
CA PHE A 3 -3.82 -7.91 0.07
C PHE A 3 -4.36 -6.56 0.53
N ILE A 4 -4.11 -5.51 -0.24
CA ILE A 4 -4.57 -4.16 0.09
C ILE A 4 -6.10 -4.08 0.09
N ARG A 5 -6.74 -4.73 -0.88
CA ARG A 5 -8.20 -4.83 -0.91
C ARG A 5 -8.74 -5.48 0.36
N TYR A 6 -8.15 -6.59 0.75
CA TYR A 6 -8.54 -7.28 1.96
C TYR A 6 -8.38 -6.40 3.20
N LEU A 7 -7.24 -5.73 3.30
CA LEU A 7 -6.92 -4.86 4.43
C LEU A 7 -7.94 -3.71 4.54
N ILE A 8 -8.21 -3.01 3.45
CA ILE A 8 -9.13 -1.88 3.44
C ILE A 8 -10.56 -2.35 3.74
N ASN A 9 -11.01 -3.41 3.07
CA ASN A 9 -12.36 -3.91 3.25
C ASN A 9 -12.59 -4.43 4.67
N ASN A 10 -11.59 -5.10 5.24
CA ASN A 10 -11.69 -5.59 6.61
C ASN A 10 -11.77 -4.44 7.62
N PHE A 11 -10.98 -3.40 7.41
CA PHE A 11 -11.00 -2.21 8.27
C PHE A 11 -12.34 -1.48 8.18
N GLN A 12 -12.91 -1.42 6.98
CA GLN A 12 -14.25 -0.87 6.79
C GLN A 12 -15.30 -1.67 7.54
N LYS A 13 -15.25 -3.00 7.46
CA LYS A 13 -16.20 -3.87 8.18
C LYS A 13 -16.10 -3.69 9.69
N GLU A 14 -14.89 -3.63 10.22
CA GLU A 14 -14.67 -3.45 11.65
C GLU A 14 -15.24 -2.12 12.14
N ASN A 15 -15.28 -1.11 11.29
CA ASN A 15 -15.84 0.20 11.61
C ASN A 15 -17.30 0.34 11.18
N ARG A 16 -17.95 -0.76 10.79
CA ARG A 16 -19.35 -0.81 10.38
C ARG A 16 -19.67 0.10 9.19
N LEU A 17 -18.69 0.23 8.30
CA LEU A 17 -18.84 1.02 7.10
C LEU A 17 -19.15 0.13 5.90
N LYS A 18 -19.76 0.72 4.88
CA LYS A 18 -20.03 0.02 3.64
C LYS A 18 -18.68 -0.28 2.94
N ILE A 19 -18.55 -1.50 2.42
CA ILE A 19 -17.38 -1.90 1.68
C ILE A 19 -17.35 -1.19 0.34
N THR A 20 -16.20 -0.59 0.01
CA THR A 20 -15.98 0.03 -1.30
C THR A 20 -15.17 -0.90 -2.18
N GLU A 21 -15.28 -0.71 -3.48
CA GLU A 21 -14.45 -1.43 -4.42
C GLU A 21 -13.01 -0.91 -4.34
N VAL A 22 -12.06 -1.82 -4.16
CA VAL A 22 -10.64 -1.49 -4.11
C VAL A 22 -9.98 -2.07 -5.36
N THR A 23 -9.51 -1.18 -6.22
CA THR A 23 -8.85 -1.54 -7.46
C THR A 23 -7.40 -1.09 -7.44
N SER A 24 -6.58 -1.67 -8.32
CA SER A 24 -5.22 -1.18 -8.49
C SER A 24 -5.24 0.20 -9.15
N PRO A 25 -4.47 1.17 -8.62
CA PRO A 25 -4.35 2.46 -9.30
C PRO A 25 -3.51 2.28 -10.57
N THR A 26 -4.14 2.39 -11.73
CA THR A 26 -3.46 2.13 -13.02
C THR A 26 -2.91 3.40 -13.63
N PHE A 27 -3.75 4.38 -13.91
CA PHE A 27 -3.33 5.59 -14.62
C PHE A 27 -2.93 6.72 -13.68
N ASN A 28 -3.62 6.86 -12.57
CA ASN A 28 -3.38 7.94 -11.61
C ASN A 28 -2.29 7.62 -10.61
N LEU A 29 -1.82 6.38 -10.55
CA LEU A 29 -0.80 5.88 -9.62
C LEU A 29 -1.21 5.98 -8.15
N LEU A 30 -2.33 6.58 -7.83
CA LEU A 30 -2.81 6.81 -6.48
C LEU A 30 -4.32 6.62 -6.40
N ASN A 31 -4.76 5.80 -5.46
CA ASN A 31 -6.15 5.75 -5.01
C ASN A 31 -6.21 6.18 -3.55
N GLU A 32 -7.19 6.99 -3.21
CA GLU A 32 -7.37 7.47 -1.84
C GLU A 32 -8.64 6.89 -1.23
N TYR A 33 -8.55 6.49 0.02
CA TYR A 33 -9.68 5.98 0.80
C TYR A 33 -9.72 6.70 2.14
N LYS A 34 -10.91 6.88 2.66
CA LYS A 34 -11.07 7.46 3.98
C LYS A 34 -11.94 6.54 4.84
N ILE A 35 -11.43 6.13 5.98
CA ILE A 35 -12.16 5.31 6.94
C ILE A 35 -12.21 6.10 8.24
N LYS A 36 -13.39 6.65 8.54
CA LYS A 36 -13.58 7.60 9.62
C LYS A 36 -12.63 8.79 9.47
N GLN A 37 -11.69 8.99 10.39
CA GLN A 37 -10.72 10.08 10.33
C GLN A 37 -9.38 9.67 9.72
N ILE A 38 -9.25 8.39 9.35
CA ILE A 38 -8.00 7.86 8.82
C ILE A 38 -8.04 7.94 7.30
N LYS A 39 -7.03 8.57 6.73
CA LYS A 39 -6.83 8.62 5.29
C LYS A 39 -5.87 7.51 4.89
N ILE A 40 -6.21 6.77 3.84
CA ILE A 40 -5.36 5.72 3.28
C ILE A 40 -5.02 6.11 1.85
N ASN A 41 -3.72 6.21 1.57
CA ASN A 41 -3.20 6.47 0.24
C ASN A 41 -2.61 5.17 -0.31
N HIS A 42 -3.11 4.71 -1.43
CA HIS A 42 -2.65 3.49 -2.08
C HIS A 42 -1.98 3.83 -3.40
N TYR A 43 -0.67 3.60 -3.47
CA TYR A 43 0.15 3.83 -4.65
C TYR A 43 0.54 2.49 -5.28
N ASP A 44 0.62 2.48 -6.60
CA ASP A 44 1.20 1.38 -7.36
C ASP A 44 2.29 1.95 -8.27
N LEU A 45 3.54 1.63 -7.99
CA LEU A 45 4.70 2.19 -8.67
C LEU A 45 5.25 1.29 -9.77
N PHE A 46 4.50 0.27 -10.17
CA PHE A 46 4.98 -0.70 -11.15
C PHE A 46 5.41 -0.04 -12.47
N ARG A 47 4.68 0.98 -12.91
CA ARG A 47 4.94 1.66 -14.18
C ARG A 47 5.86 2.88 -14.07
N ILE A 48 6.28 3.23 -12.88
CA ILE A 48 7.18 4.36 -12.66
C ILE A 48 8.57 4.01 -13.22
N LYS A 49 9.14 4.91 -13.99
CA LYS A 49 10.42 4.67 -14.66
C LYS A 49 11.62 5.24 -13.92
N ASN A 50 11.45 6.33 -13.16
CA ASN A 50 12.57 6.98 -12.50
C ASN A 50 12.14 7.68 -11.21
N LEU A 51 13.16 8.13 -10.44
CA LEU A 51 12.94 8.79 -9.15
C LEU A 51 12.24 10.13 -9.24
N GLU A 52 12.43 10.87 -10.33
CA GLU A 52 11.77 12.17 -10.49
C GLU A 52 10.25 12.02 -10.52
N GLU A 53 9.75 10.99 -11.18
CA GLU A 53 8.32 10.71 -11.20
C GLU A 53 7.79 10.45 -9.78
N ILE A 54 8.58 9.76 -8.95
CA ILE A 54 8.21 9.50 -7.57
C ILE A 54 8.15 10.79 -6.77
N HIS A 55 9.15 11.67 -6.95
CA HIS A 55 9.15 12.98 -6.28
C HIS A 55 7.95 13.82 -6.69
N ASN A 56 7.59 13.78 -7.96
CA ASN A 56 6.46 14.54 -8.48
C ASN A 56 5.11 14.05 -7.95
N LEU A 57 5.03 12.80 -7.49
CA LEU A 57 3.82 12.28 -6.86
C LEU A 57 3.59 12.83 -5.45
N GLY A 58 4.59 13.44 -4.83
CA GLY A 58 4.49 13.89 -3.46
C GLY A 58 4.24 12.74 -2.48
N LEU A 59 4.86 11.60 -2.74
CA LEU A 59 4.56 10.33 -2.06
C LEU A 59 4.64 10.42 -0.53
N PHE A 60 5.58 11.20 -0.03
CA PHE A 60 5.80 11.34 1.40
C PHE A 60 5.36 12.70 1.94
N ASP A 61 4.70 13.50 1.11
CA ASP A 61 4.10 14.73 1.56
C ASP A 61 2.84 14.40 2.37
N ASN A 62 2.66 15.08 3.49
CA ASN A 62 1.45 14.92 4.31
C ASN A 62 1.21 13.48 4.79
N ILE A 63 2.27 12.77 5.18
CA ILE A 63 2.15 11.41 5.71
C ILE A 63 1.62 11.38 7.14
N SER A 64 1.58 12.51 7.83
CA SER A 64 0.97 12.60 9.15
C SER A 64 -0.54 12.37 9.03
N ASN A 65 -1.11 11.57 9.90
CA ASN A 65 -2.53 11.21 9.92
C ASN A 65 -3.01 10.42 8.69
N ALA A 66 -2.07 9.82 7.96
CA ALA A 66 -2.41 8.99 6.81
C ALA A 66 -1.62 7.69 6.84
N ILE A 67 -2.24 6.64 6.31
CA ILE A 67 -1.55 5.37 6.07
C ILE A 67 -1.21 5.33 4.60
N THR A 68 0.07 5.14 4.29
CA THR A 68 0.55 5.04 2.93
C THR A 68 0.87 3.59 2.59
N LEU A 69 0.16 3.05 1.61
CA LEU A 69 0.36 1.68 1.12
C LEU A 69 0.97 1.76 -0.27
N VAL A 70 2.10 1.09 -0.47
CA VAL A 70 2.85 1.16 -1.72
C VAL A 70 3.08 -0.24 -2.26
N GLU A 71 2.62 -0.49 -3.48
CA GLU A 71 2.97 -1.68 -4.25
C GLU A 71 4.15 -1.36 -5.15
N TRP A 72 5.06 -2.31 -5.31
CA TRP A 72 6.27 -2.19 -6.12
C TRP A 72 7.17 -1.04 -5.65
N PRO A 73 7.63 -1.08 -4.37
CA PRO A 73 8.33 0.06 -3.77
C PRO A 73 9.83 0.12 -4.08
N GLN A 74 10.35 -0.74 -4.93
CA GLN A 74 11.78 -0.89 -5.15
C GLN A 74 12.48 0.38 -5.63
N LYS A 75 11.73 1.28 -6.27
CA LYS A 75 12.29 2.54 -6.79
C LYS A 75 12.32 3.67 -5.77
N ILE A 76 11.77 3.44 -4.57
CA ILE A 76 11.79 4.46 -3.53
C ILE A 76 13.16 4.48 -2.86
N LYS A 77 13.87 5.58 -3.00
CA LYS A 77 15.19 5.77 -2.38
C LYS A 77 15.34 7.22 -1.93
N PRO A 78 15.77 7.48 -0.69
CA PRO A 78 16.03 6.50 0.36
C PRO A 78 14.74 5.90 0.91
N LYS A 79 14.85 4.74 1.53
CA LYS A 79 13.70 4.12 2.19
C LYS A 79 13.20 4.99 3.33
N PRO A 80 11.88 5.13 3.51
CA PRO A 80 11.34 5.85 4.66
C PRO A 80 11.73 5.18 5.98
N LYS A 81 11.82 5.96 7.03
CA LYS A 81 11.89 5.44 8.39
C LYS A 81 10.50 4.91 8.77
N ASN A 82 10.39 4.11 9.79
CA ASN A 82 9.11 3.58 10.27
C ASN A 82 8.32 2.84 9.17
N LEU A 83 9.02 1.94 8.52
CA LEU A 83 8.51 1.20 7.37
C LEU A 83 8.16 -0.24 7.78
N ILE A 84 7.02 -0.72 7.34
CA ILE A 84 6.67 -2.13 7.42
C ILE A 84 6.75 -2.69 5.99
N GLU A 85 7.62 -3.67 5.79
CA GLU A 85 7.78 -4.33 4.51
C GLU A 85 7.10 -5.68 4.50
N LEU A 86 6.33 -5.95 3.46
CA LEU A 86 5.71 -7.25 3.23
C LEU A 86 6.23 -7.80 1.92
N ASN A 87 6.92 -8.95 1.99
CA ASN A 87 7.42 -9.64 0.81
C ASN A 87 6.62 -10.92 0.61
N PHE A 88 5.92 -11.01 -0.52
CA PHE A 88 5.12 -12.18 -0.86
C PHE A 88 5.88 -13.07 -1.84
N GLU A 89 5.91 -14.36 -1.54
CA GLU A 89 6.55 -15.37 -2.36
C GLU A 89 5.60 -16.53 -2.60
N TYR A 90 5.81 -17.26 -3.69
CA TYR A 90 5.14 -18.53 -3.89
C TYR A 90 5.77 -19.57 -2.98
N GLY A 91 4.94 -20.39 -2.32
CA GLY A 91 5.41 -21.56 -1.58
C GLY A 91 5.80 -22.69 -2.53
N ASN A 92 6.12 -23.85 -1.95
CA ASN A 92 6.44 -25.05 -2.74
C ASN A 92 5.27 -25.50 -3.61
N ASP A 93 4.07 -25.14 -3.24
CA ASP A 93 2.85 -25.32 -4.00
C ASP A 93 2.38 -23.95 -4.48
N TYR A 94 2.18 -23.79 -5.79
CA TYR A 94 1.73 -22.51 -6.35
C TYR A 94 0.39 -22.03 -5.79
N LYS A 95 -0.33 -22.84 -5.07
CA LYS A 95 -1.58 -22.46 -4.40
C LYS A 95 -1.34 -21.71 -3.09
N LYS A 96 -0.12 -21.75 -2.57
CA LYS A 96 0.23 -21.13 -1.28
C LYS A 96 1.13 -19.93 -1.51
N ARG A 97 1.01 -18.95 -0.63
CA ARG A 97 1.88 -17.78 -0.61
C ARG A 97 2.55 -17.70 0.76
N ILE A 98 3.80 -17.29 0.74
CA ILE A 98 4.56 -17.03 1.96
C ILE A 98 4.75 -15.53 2.04
N VAL A 99 4.48 -14.94 3.20
CA VAL A 99 4.74 -13.53 3.43
C VAL A 99 5.81 -13.38 4.50
N GLN A 100 6.83 -12.58 4.21
CA GLN A 100 7.83 -12.17 5.18
C GLN A 100 7.53 -10.74 5.60
N ILE A 101 7.45 -10.51 6.89
CA ILE A 101 7.12 -9.19 7.46
C ILE A 101 8.33 -8.66 8.19
N LYS A 102 8.78 -7.46 7.83
CA LYS A 102 9.89 -6.77 8.47
C LYS A 102 9.43 -5.42 8.97
N GLY A 103 10.01 -4.96 10.08
CA GLY A 103 9.73 -3.63 10.62
C GLY A 103 8.57 -3.57 11.59
N LEU A 104 7.96 -4.70 11.90
CA LEU A 104 6.86 -4.75 12.86
C LEU A 104 7.40 -5.16 14.22
N ASN A 105 7.24 -4.28 15.20
CA ASN A 105 7.60 -4.56 16.60
C ASN A 105 6.39 -5.13 17.32
N LEU A 106 6.48 -6.41 17.64
CA LEU A 106 5.43 -7.12 18.38
C LEU A 106 5.83 -7.31 19.84
#